data_f146553561b573cf2dc9f09d40bc6cc7
#
_entry.id   f146553561b573cf2dc9f09d40bc6cc7
#
_cell.length_a   1.000
_cell.length_b   1.000
_cell.length_c   1.000
_cell.angle_alpha   90.00
_cell.angle_beta   90.00
_cell.angle_gamma   90.00
#
_symmetry.space_group_name_H-M   'P 1'
#
loop_
_entity.id
_entity.type
_entity.pdbx_description
1 polymer ?
#
loop_
_entity_poly.entity_id
_entity_poly.type
_entity_poly.pdbx_seq_one_letter_code
_entity_poly.pdbx_strand_id
1 'polypeptide(L)'
;EHLGSTMERVARAATKPCFVASREFKPIESVLISYDDASSSRKAVEFVKRSPMFAGARIHLVTVSPNEREEERLKGLQNAEASMREGIHSLTCQMLHGEAAPSVIDYVKENEIDMLVMGAYGHNRIRRLIIGSSTTEMLRGCQLPTLLFR
;
A
#
# COMPACT_ATOMS: atom_id res chain seq x y z
N GLU A 1 13.49 2.74 -16.25
CA GLU A 1 12.49 3.73 -16.72
C GLU A 1 12.16 4.66 -15.55
N HIS A 2 12.26 5.96 -15.78
CA HIS A 2 11.80 6.93 -14.78
C HIS A 2 10.28 6.89 -14.70
N LEU A 3 9.73 6.83 -13.48
CA LEU A 3 8.37 7.25 -13.25
C LEU A 3 8.29 8.68 -13.78
N GLY A 4 7.39 8.92 -14.75
CA GLY A 4 7.37 10.20 -15.44
C GLY A 4 7.20 11.35 -14.46
N SER A 5 7.94 12.41 -14.63
CA SER A 5 7.88 13.63 -13.80
C SER A 5 6.45 14.17 -13.64
N THR A 6 5.59 13.92 -14.60
CA THR A 6 4.17 14.31 -14.59
C THR A 6 3.39 13.49 -13.54
N MET A 7 3.57 12.16 -13.47
CA MET A 7 2.89 11.31 -12.49
C MET A 7 3.29 11.69 -11.06
N GLU A 8 4.57 11.92 -10.81
CA GLU A 8 5.06 12.38 -9.51
C GLU A 8 4.47 13.74 -9.11
N ARG A 9 4.36 14.68 -10.07
CA ARG A 9 3.76 16.00 -9.82
C ARG A 9 2.28 15.90 -9.50
N VAL A 10 1.53 15.07 -10.24
CA VAL A 10 0.10 14.84 -10.01
C VAL A 10 -0.12 14.20 -8.64
N ALA A 11 0.58 13.10 -8.32
CA ALA A 11 0.44 12.43 -7.04
C ALA A 11 0.79 13.34 -5.85
N ARG A 12 1.76 14.22 -6.04
CA ARG A 12 2.17 15.21 -5.04
C ARG A 12 1.15 16.33 -4.82
N ALA A 13 0.52 16.79 -5.88
CA ALA A 13 -0.46 17.88 -5.82
C ALA A 13 -1.87 17.41 -5.44
N ALA A 14 -2.16 16.11 -5.61
CA ALA A 14 -3.48 15.56 -5.38
C ALA A 14 -3.90 15.66 -3.92
N THR A 15 -5.14 16.11 -3.70
CA THR A 15 -5.82 16.09 -2.40
C THR A 15 -6.72 14.87 -2.22
N LYS A 16 -6.90 14.10 -3.29
CA LYS A 16 -7.68 12.87 -3.36
C LYS A 16 -6.76 11.69 -3.66
N PRO A 17 -7.18 10.45 -3.41
CA PRO A 17 -6.43 9.27 -3.82
C PRO A 17 -6.13 9.29 -5.32
N CYS A 18 -4.90 8.93 -5.68
CA CYS A 18 -4.47 8.82 -7.08
C CYS A 18 -4.42 7.36 -7.50
N PHE A 19 -5.14 7.03 -8.55
CA PHE A 19 -5.06 5.72 -9.17
C PHE A 19 -4.05 5.73 -10.31
N VAL A 20 -3.01 4.93 -10.17
CA VAL A 20 -2.00 4.68 -11.21
C VAL A 20 -2.37 3.38 -11.92
N ALA A 21 -2.86 3.50 -13.14
CA ALA A 21 -3.27 2.35 -13.95
C ALA A 21 -2.04 1.59 -14.49
N SER A 22 -2.17 0.27 -14.59
CA SER A 22 -1.23 -0.58 -15.35
C SER A 22 -1.47 -0.42 -16.86
N ARG A 23 -0.50 -0.87 -17.67
CA ARG A 23 -0.65 -0.86 -19.14
C ARG A 23 -1.71 -1.85 -19.64
N GLU A 24 -1.83 -2.99 -18.95
CA GLU A 24 -2.76 -4.03 -19.29
C GLU A 24 -3.86 -4.12 -18.23
N PHE A 25 -5.08 -4.29 -18.68
CA PHE A 25 -6.20 -4.56 -17.79
C PHE A 25 -6.19 -6.03 -17.38
N LYS A 26 -6.30 -6.26 -16.07
CA LYS A 26 -6.59 -7.57 -15.47
C LYS A 26 -7.68 -7.41 -14.43
N PRO A 27 -8.57 -8.40 -14.25
CA PRO A 27 -9.50 -8.41 -13.12
C PRO A 27 -8.75 -8.28 -11.80
N ILE A 28 -9.29 -7.52 -10.87
CA ILE A 28 -8.71 -7.33 -9.55
C ILE A 28 -9.48 -8.21 -8.56
N GLU A 29 -8.88 -9.31 -8.17
CA GLU A 29 -9.43 -10.26 -7.20
C GLU A 29 -8.68 -10.25 -5.87
N SER A 30 -7.42 -9.80 -5.90
CA SER A 30 -6.51 -9.81 -4.76
C SER A 30 -5.83 -8.45 -4.62
N VAL A 31 -5.97 -7.82 -3.45
CA VAL A 31 -5.50 -6.46 -3.18
C VAL A 31 -4.57 -6.47 -1.98
N LEU A 32 -3.40 -5.87 -2.12
CA LEU A 32 -2.46 -5.68 -1.02
C LEU A 32 -2.50 -4.24 -0.54
N ILE A 33 -2.68 -4.05 0.76
CA ILE A 33 -2.49 -2.77 1.44
C ILE A 33 -1.13 -2.79 2.12
N SER A 34 -0.21 -1.97 1.64
CA SER A 34 1.07 -1.73 2.32
C SER A 34 0.87 -0.72 3.44
N TYR A 35 0.95 -1.19 4.67
CA TYR A 35 0.59 -0.45 5.88
C TYR A 35 1.81 -0.14 6.75
N ASP A 36 1.98 1.12 7.11
CA ASP A 36 3.09 1.59 7.95
C ASP A 36 2.63 2.40 9.17
N ASP A 37 1.32 2.39 9.45
CA ASP A 37 0.66 3.17 10.51
C ASP A 37 0.79 4.70 10.38
N ALA A 38 1.23 5.21 9.23
CA ALA A 38 1.19 6.63 8.92
C ALA A 38 -0.23 7.10 8.58
N SER A 39 -0.48 8.40 8.65
CA SER A 39 -1.78 8.99 8.33
C SER A 39 -2.32 8.57 6.96
N SER A 40 -1.46 8.53 5.94
CA SER A 40 -1.81 8.12 4.58
C SER A 40 -2.22 6.65 4.48
N SER A 41 -1.51 5.74 5.15
CA SER A 41 -1.87 4.32 5.15
C SER A 41 -3.12 4.02 5.96
N ARG A 42 -3.39 4.76 7.04
CA ARG A 42 -4.67 4.69 7.78
C ARG A 42 -5.85 5.14 6.90
N LYS A 43 -5.68 6.22 6.12
CA LYS A 43 -6.70 6.64 5.14
C LYS A 43 -6.96 5.57 4.09
N ALA A 44 -5.91 4.88 3.64
CA ALA A 44 -6.02 3.77 2.70
C ALA A 44 -6.87 2.62 3.27
N VAL A 45 -6.61 2.22 4.51
CA VAL A 45 -7.41 1.19 5.23
C VAL A 45 -8.87 1.60 5.32
N GLU A 46 -9.17 2.82 5.77
CA GLU A 46 -10.55 3.31 5.89
C GLU A 46 -11.27 3.37 4.53
N PHE A 47 -10.57 3.74 3.48
CA PHE A 47 -11.13 3.76 2.14
C PHE A 47 -11.48 2.35 1.65
N VAL A 48 -10.58 1.38 1.81
CA VAL A 48 -10.83 -0.01 1.40
C VAL A 48 -12.00 -0.62 2.17
N LYS A 49 -12.10 -0.35 3.47
CA LYS A 49 -13.23 -0.81 4.30
C LYS A 49 -14.59 -0.35 3.78
N ARG A 50 -14.68 0.89 3.32
CA ARG A 50 -15.95 1.55 2.99
C ARG A 50 -16.30 1.50 1.50
N SER A 51 -15.33 1.25 0.66
CA SER A 51 -15.54 1.31 -0.78
C SER A 51 -16.12 0.01 -1.33
N PRO A 52 -17.26 0.07 -2.04
CA PRO A 52 -17.82 -1.10 -2.70
C PRO A 52 -16.92 -1.65 -3.81
N MET A 53 -15.92 -0.90 -4.24
CA MET A 53 -14.94 -1.33 -5.24
C MET A 53 -14.16 -2.58 -4.81
N PHE A 54 -14.02 -2.80 -3.50
CA PHE A 54 -13.27 -3.93 -2.94
C PHE A 54 -14.18 -5.04 -2.40
N ALA A 55 -15.50 -4.93 -2.62
CA ALA A 55 -16.45 -5.95 -2.19
C ALA A 55 -16.14 -7.28 -2.89
N GLY A 56 -15.90 -8.34 -2.09
CA GLY A 56 -15.55 -9.66 -2.60
C GLY A 56 -14.07 -9.88 -2.95
N ALA A 57 -13.24 -8.84 -2.91
CA ALA A 57 -11.80 -9.00 -3.09
C ALA A 57 -11.13 -9.67 -1.87
N ARG A 58 -10.08 -10.43 -2.12
CA ARG A 58 -9.17 -10.92 -1.07
C ARG A 58 -8.23 -9.77 -0.68
N ILE A 59 -8.28 -9.36 0.56
CA ILE A 59 -7.47 -8.26 1.07
C ILE A 59 -6.28 -8.81 1.86
N HIS A 60 -5.09 -8.35 1.51
CA HIS A 60 -3.86 -8.61 2.22
C HIS A 60 -3.38 -7.32 2.89
N LEU A 61 -3.39 -7.27 4.20
CA LEU A 61 -2.87 -6.16 4.99
C LEU A 61 -1.45 -6.51 5.43
N VAL A 62 -0.48 -5.84 4.86
CA VAL A 62 0.94 -6.16 5.05
C VAL A 62 1.69 -4.97 5.62
N THR A 63 2.44 -5.20 6.70
CA THR A 63 3.42 -4.25 7.22
C THR A 63 4.82 -4.81 7.09
N VAL A 64 5.82 -3.95 6.88
CA VAL A 64 7.23 -4.33 6.88
C VAL A 64 7.90 -3.70 8.09
N SER A 65 8.52 -4.53 8.91
CA SER A 65 9.26 -4.07 10.08
C SER A 65 10.77 -4.12 9.80
N PRO A 66 11.47 -2.99 9.90
CA PRO A 66 12.89 -3.03 10.22
C PRO A 66 13.02 -3.48 11.69
N ASN A 67 13.95 -4.38 11.97
CA ASN A 67 14.10 -5.09 13.26
C ASN A 67 13.99 -4.23 14.56
N GLU A 68 14.21 -2.92 14.46
CA GLU A 68 14.24 -2.01 15.61
C GLU A 68 12.86 -1.52 16.10
N ARG A 69 11.77 -1.79 15.36
CA ARG A 69 10.40 -1.31 15.67
C ARG A 69 9.33 -2.37 15.53
N GLU A 70 9.68 -3.59 15.76
CA GLU A 70 8.80 -4.74 15.50
C GLU A 70 7.51 -4.68 16.35
N GLU A 71 7.63 -4.41 17.65
CA GLU A 71 6.47 -4.34 18.56
C GLU A 71 5.51 -3.21 18.19
N GLU A 72 6.03 -2.02 17.86
CA GLU A 72 5.23 -0.88 17.44
C GLU A 72 4.47 -1.21 16.14
N ARG A 73 5.15 -1.80 15.17
CA ARG A 73 4.59 -2.20 13.89
C ARG A 73 3.55 -3.30 14.04
N LEU A 74 3.81 -4.28 14.88
CA LEU A 74 2.88 -5.37 15.18
C LEU A 74 1.60 -4.83 15.81
N LYS A 75 1.72 -3.94 16.79
CA LYS A 75 0.57 -3.30 17.44
C LYS A 75 -0.27 -2.47 16.44
N GLY A 76 0.37 -1.70 15.58
CA GLY A 76 -0.31 -0.94 14.53
C GLY A 76 -1.06 -1.85 13.56
N LEU A 77 -0.42 -2.95 13.13
CA LEU A 77 -1.03 -3.96 12.27
C LEU A 77 -2.25 -4.61 12.92
N GLN A 78 -2.14 -5.04 14.19
CA GLN A 78 -3.24 -5.66 14.94
C GLN A 78 -4.44 -4.73 15.10
N ASN A 79 -4.20 -3.43 15.35
CA ASN A 79 -5.27 -2.44 15.44
C ASN A 79 -5.99 -2.26 14.10
N ALA A 80 -5.23 -2.18 13.01
CA ALA A 80 -5.79 -2.06 11.67
C ALA A 80 -6.55 -3.34 11.27
N GLU A 81 -6.01 -4.51 11.58
CA GLU A 81 -6.66 -5.81 11.37
C GLU A 81 -8.02 -5.88 12.09
N ALA A 82 -8.07 -5.57 13.38
CA ALA A 82 -9.29 -5.59 14.16
C ALA A 82 -10.36 -4.69 13.54
N SER A 83 -9.97 -3.48 13.12
CA SER A 83 -10.87 -2.54 12.45
C SER A 83 -11.39 -3.07 11.10
N MET A 84 -10.54 -3.75 10.31
CA MET A 84 -10.91 -4.25 8.99
C MET A 84 -11.81 -5.48 9.05
N ARG A 85 -11.65 -6.35 10.04
CA ARG A 85 -12.47 -7.57 10.21
C ARG A 85 -13.95 -7.30 10.42
N GLU A 86 -14.32 -6.11 10.83
CA GLU A 86 -15.73 -5.70 10.97
C GLU A 86 -16.49 -5.64 9.62
N GLY A 87 -15.78 -5.48 8.49
CA GLY A 87 -16.40 -5.32 7.18
C GLY A 87 -15.75 -6.13 6.04
N ILE A 88 -14.59 -6.73 6.27
CA ILE A 88 -13.83 -7.49 5.27
C ILE A 88 -13.80 -8.97 5.65
N HIS A 89 -14.45 -9.81 4.84
CA HIS A 89 -14.56 -11.25 5.13
C HIS A 89 -13.30 -12.03 4.77
N SER A 90 -12.62 -11.66 3.67
CA SER A 90 -11.39 -12.30 3.22
C SER A 90 -10.20 -11.40 3.49
N LEU A 91 -9.65 -11.48 4.70
CA LEU A 91 -8.53 -10.66 5.18
C LEU A 91 -7.38 -11.55 5.65
N THR A 92 -6.21 -11.35 5.05
CA THR A 92 -4.93 -11.90 5.48
C THR A 92 -4.07 -10.77 6.03
N CYS A 93 -3.51 -10.93 7.22
CA CYS A 93 -2.61 -9.94 7.83
C CYS A 93 -1.24 -10.57 8.05
N GLN A 94 -0.20 -9.88 7.62
CA GLN A 94 1.16 -10.37 7.74
C GLN A 94 2.16 -9.25 7.99
N MET A 95 3.10 -9.53 8.90
CA MET A 95 4.29 -8.71 9.08
C MET A 95 5.46 -9.36 8.35
N LEU A 96 6.12 -8.59 7.51
CA LEU A 96 7.33 -8.97 6.79
C LEU A 96 8.54 -8.34 7.47
N HIS A 97 9.70 -8.96 7.29
CA HIS A 97 10.97 -8.47 7.81
C HIS A 97 11.89 -8.08 6.65
N GLY A 98 12.68 -7.01 6.84
CA GLY A 98 13.63 -6.55 5.86
C GLY A 98 13.33 -5.14 5.33
N GLU A 99 13.78 -4.88 4.11
CA GLU A 99 13.53 -3.61 3.43
C GLU A 99 12.12 -3.56 2.83
N ALA A 100 11.45 -2.42 2.95
CA ALA A 100 10.04 -2.29 2.62
C ALA A 100 9.73 -2.65 1.16
N ALA A 101 10.42 -2.04 0.20
CA ALA A 101 10.09 -2.25 -1.21
C ALA A 101 10.41 -3.67 -1.70
N PRO A 102 11.59 -4.25 -1.48
CA PRO A 102 11.87 -5.62 -1.88
C PRO A 102 10.90 -6.63 -1.26
N SER A 103 10.62 -6.51 0.05
CA SER A 103 9.73 -7.43 0.76
C SER A 103 8.30 -7.39 0.21
N VAL A 104 7.78 -6.20 -0.12
CA VAL A 104 6.45 -6.07 -0.72
C VAL A 104 6.43 -6.60 -2.15
N ILE A 105 7.47 -6.35 -2.95
CA ILE A 105 7.57 -6.84 -4.33
C ILE A 105 7.57 -8.37 -4.36
N ASP A 106 8.32 -9.00 -3.48
CA ASP A 106 8.36 -10.47 -3.37
C ASP A 106 7.01 -11.02 -2.92
N TYR A 107 6.40 -10.42 -1.90
CA TYR A 107 5.06 -10.80 -1.43
C TYR A 107 3.99 -10.71 -2.54
N VAL A 108 4.02 -9.64 -3.34
CA VAL A 108 3.12 -9.44 -4.48
C VAL A 108 3.20 -10.60 -5.46
N LYS A 109 4.42 -11.05 -5.79
CA LYS A 109 4.65 -12.17 -6.72
C LYS A 109 4.21 -13.51 -6.15
N GLU A 110 4.58 -13.78 -4.89
CA GLU A 110 4.30 -15.05 -4.20
C GLU A 110 2.80 -15.26 -3.94
N ASN A 111 2.04 -14.18 -3.75
CA ASN A 111 0.62 -14.23 -3.42
C ASN A 111 -0.30 -13.80 -4.59
N GLU A 112 0.24 -13.66 -5.79
CA GLU A 112 -0.51 -13.30 -7.01
C GLU A 112 -1.42 -12.09 -6.79
N ILE A 113 -0.87 -11.02 -6.24
CA ILE A 113 -1.58 -9.77 -5.97
C ILE A 113 -1.87 -9.03 -7.28
N ASP A 114 -3.10 -8.55 -7.46
CA ASP A 114 -3.55 -7.87 -8.67
C ASP A 114 -3.52 -6.34 -8.55
N MET A 115 -3.59 -5.82 -7.33
CA MET A 115 -3.61 -4.37 -7.07
C MET A 115 -2.87 -4.03 -5.79
N LEU A 116 -2.17 -2.90 -5.81
CA LEU A 116 -1.48 -2.34 -4.65
C LEU A 116 -2.22 -1.09 -4.14
N VAL A 117 -2.38 -0.99 -2.82
CA VAL A 117 -2.91 0.19 -2.12
C VAL A 117 -1.89 0.62 -1.09
N MET A 118 -1.49 1.89 -1.09
CA MET A 118 -0.46 2.36 -0.16
C MET A 118 -0.51 3.86 0.09
N GLY A 119 0.11 4.28 1.20
CA GLY A 119 0.44 5.67 1.43
C GLY A 119 1.61 6.12 0.55
N ALA A 120 1.51 7.29 -0.04
CA ALA A 120 2.57 7.84 -0.86
C ALA A 120 3.66 8.57 -0.05
N TYR A 121 3.40 8.84 1.23
CA TYR A 121 4.26 9.62 2.12
C TYR A 121 4.37 8.93 3.48
N GLY A 122 5.43 8.18 3.69
CA GLY A 122 5.73 7.54 4.98
C GLY A 122 6.36 8.49 6.00
N HIS A 123 6.71 7.96 7.18
CA HIS A 123 7.18 8.68 8.37
C HIS A 123 8.50 9.48 8.23
N ASN A 124 9.22 9.40 7.11
CA ASN A 124 10.46 10.13 6.97
C ASN A 124 10.20 11.61 6.71
N ARG A 125 10.62 12.41 7.67
CA ARG A 125 10.50 13.87 7.81
C ARG A 125 11.12 14.72 6.70
N ILE A 126 11.30 14.23 5.51
CA ILE A 126 11.77 15.05 4.40
C ILE A 126 10.55 15.62 3.68
N ARG A 127 10.10 16.75 4.20
CA ARG A 127 8.99 17.57 3.70
C ARG A 127 9.23 18.21 2.33
N ARG A 128 10.14 17.72 1.54
CA ARG A 128 10.44 18.34 0.22
C ARG A 128 10.83 17.26 -0.78
N LEU A 129 10.01 17.09 -1.78
CA LEU A 129 10.43 16.80 -3.16
C LEU A 129 10.33 15.38 -3.73
N ILE A 130 9.90 14.31 -3.04
CA ILE A 130 9.85 12.99 -3.73
C ILE A 130 8.70 12.16 -3.17
N ILE A 131 7.88 11.55 -4.03
CA ILE A 131 7.24 10.27 -3.72
C ILE A 131 8.36 9.42 -3.11
N GLY A 132 8.19 8.90 -1.90
CA GLY A 132 9.28 8.24 -1.18
C GLY A 132 10.00 7.21 -2.06
N SER A 133 11.29 7.03 -1.87
CA SER A 133 12.08 6.07 -2.64
C SER A 133 11.42 4.68 -2.65
N SER A 134 10.91 4.23 -1.52
CA SER A 134 10.18 2.96 -1.39
C SER A 134 8.90 2.92 -2.25
N THR A 135 8.11 4.00 -2.30
CA THR A 135 6.92 4.07 -3.16
C THR A 135 7.29 3.95 -4.63
N THR A 136 8.33 4.68 -5.06
CA THR A 136 8.82 4.63 -6.43
C THR A 136 9.32 3.23 -6.79
N GLU A 137 10.05 2.60 -5.90
CA GLU A 137 10.60 1.26 -6.08
C GLU A 137 9.49 0.20 -6.17
N MET A 138 8.46 0.27 -5.30
CA MET A 138 7.29 -0.60 -5.35
C MET A 138 6.50 -0.45 -6.65
N LEU A 139 6.25 0.79 -7.10
CA LEU A 139 5.55 1.05 -8.36
C LEU A 139 6.29 0.47 -9.58
N ARG A 140 7.62 0.53 -9.57
CA ARG A 140 8.44 -0.04 -10.65
C ARG A 140 8.52 -1.56 -10.59
N GLY A 141 8.68 -2.11 -9.38
CA GLY A 141 8.89 -3.54 -9.18
C GLY A 141 7.61 -4.36 -9.33
N CYS A 142 6.48 -3.85 -8.86
CA CYS A 142 5.20 -4.56 -8.91
C CYS A 142 4.52 -4.46 -10.28
N GLN A 143 4.60 -3.30 -10.94
CA GLN A 143 3.91 -3.01 -12.22
C GLN A 143 2.38 -3.26 -12.19
N LEU A 144 1.80 -3.14 -11.00
CA LEU A 144 0.38 -3.34 -10.74
C LEU A 144 -0.37 -2.01 -10.76
N PRO A 145 -1.69 -2.03 -11.04
CA PRO A 145 -2.53 -0.89 -10.72
C PRO A 145 -2.37 -0.54 -9.24
N THR A 146 -2.14 0.74 -8.96
CA THR A 146 -1.81 1.18 -7.59
C THR A 146 -2.66 2.38 -7.20
N LEU A 147 -3.26 2.31 -6.01
CA LEU A 147 -4.00 3.40 -5.39
C LEU A 147 -3.14 4.05 -4.32
N LEU A 148 -2.82 5.31 -4.51
CA LEU A 148 -1.95 6.11 -3.64
C LEU A 148 -2.75 7.08 -2.77
N PHE A 149 -2.47 7.11 -1.48
CA PHE A 149 -3.05 8.01 -0.49
C PHE A 149 -2.00 9.00 0.04
N ARG A 150 -2.46 10.21 0.30
CA ARG A 150 -1.67 11.27 0.92
C ARG A 150 -2.14 11.58 2.35
#